data_b1a8738d083b23ef8c7036ced76bea36
#
_entry.id   b1a8738d083b23ef8c7036ced76bea36
#
_cell.length_a   1.000
_cell.length_b   1.000
_cell.length_c   1.000
_cell.angle_alpha   90.00
_cell.angle_beta   90.00
_cell.angle_gamma   90.00
#
_symmetry.space_group_name_H-M   'P 1'
#
loop_
_entity.id
_entity.type
_entity.pdbx_description
1 polymer ?
#
loop_
_entity_poly.entity_id
_entity_poly.type
_entity_poly.pdbx_seq_one_letter_code
_entity_poly.pdbx_strand_id
1 'polypeptide(L)'
;MSLLKDFSYHTVCFALMKIVRTGNLSKQIKSLTELEIVSRNSPINKIGDNKKATFEINDNLLRFYFTFIYKNASALQVLGAEAFYDEYVAPTLTDFISRRFEGICRDYFSLQVRSGKLKGVRNIGSYYYDDPVHRKNGEFDVALELADGYAIYEAKYYAQPMTLDEIRREAQQVANIKELAVKQLGFIAINGFVEQEKPYTYLDGNDIFAGM
;
A
#
# COMPACT_ATOMS: atom_id res chain seq x y z
N MET A 1 -8.43 20.12 -0.89
CA MET A 1 -8.17 19.16 0.21
C MET A 1 -7.33 17.99 -0.33
N SER A 2 -6.22 18.30 -1.01
CA SER A 2 -5.39 17.34 -1.77
C SER A 2 -3.90 17.34 -1.33
N LEU A 3 -3.55 17.94 -0.22
CA LEU A 3 -2.15 18.12 0.20
C LEU A 3 -1.67 17.11 1.26
N LEU A 4 -2.52 16.18 1.71
CA LEU A 4 -2.18 15.24 2.78
C LEU A 4 -1.73 13.85 2.30
N LYS A 5 -1.87 13.54 1.00
CA LYS A 5 -1.43 12.24 0.45
C LYS A 5 0.11 12.13 0.35
N ASP A 6 0.81 13.26 0.24
CA ASP A 6 2.27 13.28 0.08
C ASP A 6 3.05 13.33 1.41
N PHE A 7 2.35 13.39 2.54
CA PHE A 7 2.98 13.72 3.82
C PHE A 7 3.86 12.61 4.41
N SER A 8 3.54 11.36 4.17
CA SER A 8 4.34 10.21 4.65
C SER A 8 5.69 10.11 3.95
N TYR A 9 5.71 10.43 2.68
CA TYR A 9 6.87 10.36 1.80
C TYR A 9 7.83 11.53 2.01
N HIS A 10 7.29 12.75 2.00
CA HIS A 10 8.05 13.95 2.30
C HIS A 10 8.65 13.95 3.70
N THR A 11 8.05 13.25 4.64
CA THR A 11 8.52 13.25 6.03
C THR A 11 9.79 12.45 6.22
N VAL A 12 9.90 11.27 5.62
CA VAL A 12 11.14 10.48 5.65
C VAL A 12 12.21 11.14 4.76
N CYS A 13 11.85 11.59 3.58
CA CYS A 13 12.75 12.38 2.73
C CYS A 13 13.16 13.70 3.38
N PHE A 14 12.25 14.42 4.06
CA PHE A 14 12.60 15.69 4.74
C PHE A 14 13.43 15.50 6.00
N ALA A 15 13.25 14.41 6.76
CA ALA A 15 14.14 14.08 7.87
C ALA A 15 15.52 13.68 7.37
N LEU A 16 15.59 12.86 6.32
CA LEU A 16 16.83 12.55 5.61
C LEU A 16 17.41 13.78 4.90
N MET A 17 16.58 14.67 4.31
CA MET A 17 17.01 15.93 3.67
C MET A 17 17.51 16.98 4.65
N LYS A 18 17.03 17.05 5.89
CA LYS A 18 17.62 17.95 6.90
C LYS A 18 19.01 17.53 7.32
N ILE A 19 19.33 16.26 7.25
CA ILE A 19 20.69 15.74 7.42
C ILE A 19 21.55 16.05 6.19
N VAL A 20 20.91 16.25 5.01
CA VAL A 20 21.58 16.44 3.71
C VAL A 20 21.36 17.84 3.18
N ARG A 21 21.98 18.81 3.77
CA ARG A 21 22.11 20.17 3.19
C ARG A 21 23.07 20.26 2.00
N THR A 22 23.58 19.15 1.48
CA THR A 22 24.52 19.13 0.36
C THR A 22 24.11 18.09 -0.66
N GLY A 23 23.63 18.55 -1.78
CA GLY A 23 23.58 18.06 -3.18
C GLY A 23 23.60 16.55 -3.54
N ASN A 24 23.40 15.59 -2.63
CA ASN A 24 23.66 14.19 -2.91
C ASN A 24 22.57 13.21 -2.41
N LEU A 25 21.29 13.63 -2.44
CA LEU A 25 20.15 12.80 -2.03
C LEU A 25 20.13 11.44 -2.75
N SER A 26 20.35 11.45 -4.06
CA SER A 26 20.35 10.23 -4.87
C SER A 26 21.39 9.21 -4.43
N LYS A 27 22.59 9.67 -4.02
CA LYS A 27 23.66 8.79 -3.52
C LYS A 27 23.27 8.15 -2.18
N GLN A 28 22.63 8.90 -1.30
CA GLN A 28 22.21 8.41 0.00
C GLN A 28 21.02 7.44 -0.10
N ILE A 29 20.02 7.75 -0.96
CA ILE A 29 18.94 6.81 -1.25
C ILE A 29 19.52 5.52 -1.83
N LYS A 30 20.51 5.60 -2.73
CA LYS A 30 21.18 4.42 -3.26
C LYS A 30 21.84 3.60 -2.14
N SER A 31 22.59 4.24 -1.26
CA SER A 31 23.23 3.54 -0.12
C SER A 31 22.21 2.91 0.82
N LEU A 32 21.11 3.61 1.13
CA LEU A 32 20.02 3.05 1.97
C LEU A 32 19.31 1.87 1.29
N THR A 33 19.21 1.90 -0.05
CA THR A 33 18.65 0.79 -0.82
C THR A 33 19.61 -0.41 -0.86
N GLU A 34 20.91 -0.17 -1.01
CA GLU A 34 21.95 -1.21 -0.95
C GLU A 34 22.03 -1.87 0.45
N LEU A 35 21.71 -1.13 1.51
CA LEU A 35 21.59 -1.63 2.88
C LEU A 35 20.22 -2.24 3.20
N GLU A 36 19.31 -2.34 2.22
CA GLU A 36 17.95 -2.84 2.38
C GLU A 36 17.09 -2.11 3.44
N ILE A 37 17.53 -0.92 3.87
CA ILE A 37 16.75 -0.07 4.79
C ILE A 37 15.57 0.55 4.05
N VAL A 38 15.76 0.86 2.77
CA VAL A 38 14.75 1.45 1.89
C VAL A 38 14.60 0.58 0.65
N SER A 39 13.36 0.31 0.25
CA SER A 39 13.03 -0.28 -1.05
C SER A 39 12.54 0.77 -2.04
N ARG A 40 12.82 0.53 -3.32
CA ARG A 40 12.24 1.27 -4.42
C ARG A 40 11.08 0.45 -5.00
N ASN A 41 9.87 0.97 -4.83
CA ASN A 41 8.65 0.34 -5.31
C ASN A 41 8.16 1.04 -6.59
N SER A 42 7.70 0.27 -7.56
CA SER A 42 7.08 0.78 -8.79
C SER A 42 5.88 -0.10 -9.12
N PRO A 43 4.80 0.46 -9.65
CA PRO A 43 3.70 -0.34 -10.20
C PRO A 43 4.22 -1.31 -11.26
N ILE A 44 3.68 -2.53 -11.29
CA ILE A 44 4.19 -3.60 -12.17
C ILE A 44 4.10 -3.26 -13.65
N ASN A 45 3.16 -2.41 -14.04
CA ASN A 45 3.00 -1.91 -15.40
C ASN A 45 3.80 -0.63 -15.69
N LYS A 46 4.55 -0.09 -14.73
CA LYS A 46 5.39 1.12 -14.87
C LYS A 46 6.82 0.89 -14.38
N ILE A 47 7.32 -0.33 -14.49
CA ILE A 47 8.71 -0.68 -14.15
C ILE A 47 9.66 0.17 -15.01
N GLY A 48 10.59 0.88 -14.33
CA GLY A 48 11.53 1.79 -15.00
C GLY A 48 11.06 3.25 -15.11
N ASP A 49 9.78 3.55 -14.89
CA ASP A 49 9.32 4.94 -14.81
C ASP A 49 9.69 5.55 -13.45
N ASN A 50 10.69 6.44 -13.47
CA ASN A 50 11.16 7.11 -12.24
C ASN A 50 10.12 8.06 -11.64
N LYS A 51 9.14 8.53 -12.41
CA LYS A 51 8.08 9.42 -11.92
C LYS A 51 7.00 8.67 -11.15
N LYS A 52 6.89 7.36 -11.37
CA LYS A 52 5.93 6.48 -10.69
C LYS A 52 6.59 5.63 -9.59
N ALA A 53 7.91 5.68 -9.49
CA ALA A 53 8.62 4.98 -8.43
C ALA A 53 8.50 5.71 -7.10
N THR A 54 8.26 4.96 -6.05
CA THR A 54 8.25 5.42 -4.66
C THR A 54 9.37 4.73 -3.87
N PHE A 55 9.82 5.37 -2.81
CA PHE A 55 10.79 4.78 -1.90
C PHE A 55 10.17 4.62 -0.52
N GLU A 56 10.33 3.47 0.09
CA GLU A 56 9.75 3.16 1.39
C GLU A 56 10.80 2.57 2.33
N ILE A 57 10.69 2.90 3.60
CA ILE A 57 11.48 2.23 4.65
C ILE A 57 10.93 0.81 4.80
N ASN A 58 11.78 -0.21 4.77
CA ASN A 58 11.36 -1.60 4.85
C ASN A 58 10.91 -2.00 6.25
N ASP A 59 11.59 -1.54 7.27
CA ASP A 59 11.31 -1.86 8.66
C ASP A 59 10.11 -1.07 9.22
N ASN A 60 9.09 -1.78 9.72
CA ASN A 60 7.88 -1.16 10.23
C ASN A 60 8.09 -0.40 11.55
N LEU A 61 9.06 -0.79 12.37
CA LEU A 61 9.41 -0.07 13.60
C LEU A 61 10.08 1.27 13.26
N LEU A 62 10.99 1.29 12.29
CA LEU A 62 11.59 2.53 11.79
C LEU A 62 10.54 3.43 11.14
N ARG A 63 9.59 2.86 10.37
CA ARG A 63 8.46 3.64 9.82
C ARG A 63 7.64 4.29 10.94
N PHE A 64 7.26 3.52 11.96
CA PHE A 64 6.53 4.02 13.12
C PHE A 64 7.31 5.14 13.82
N TYR A 65 8.58 4.90 14.10
CA TYR A 65 9.46 5.86 14.75
C TYR A 65 9.54 7.19 13.99
N PHE A 66 9.80 7.16 12.69
CA PHE A 66 9.91 8.38 11.87
C PHE A 66 8.56 9.06 11.63
N THR A 67 7.47 8.30 11.62
CA THR A 67 6.13 8.86 11.45
C THR A 67 5.65 9.59 12.68
N PHE A 68 5.79 8.98 13.85
CA PHE A 68 5.16 9.46 15.08
C PHE A 68 6.15 10.06 16.08
N ILE A 69 7.29 9.43 16.30
CA ILE A 69 8.18 9.75 17.42
C ILE A 69 9.22 10.80 17.05
N TYR A 70 9.94 10.63 15.95
CA TYR A 70 11.11 11.43 15.61
C TYR A 70 10.87 12.95 15.65
N LYS A 71 9.76 13.41 15.09
CA LYS A 71 9.41 14.83 15.04
C LYS A 71 8.86 15.36 16.36
N ASN A 72 8.29 14.48 17.16
CA ASN A 72 7.55 14.79 18.36
C ASN A 72 8.26 14.31 19.64
N ALA A 73 9.59 14.06 19.57
CA ALA A 73 10.36 13.52 20.69
C ALA A 73 10.24 14.37 21.97
N SER A 74 10.19 15.70 21.83
CA SER A 74 9.99 16.60 22.99
C SER A 74 8.61 16.46 23.60
N ALA A 75 7.57 16.29 22.76
CA ALA A 75 6.20 16.06 23.25
C ALA A 75 6.11 14.72 24.00
N LEU A 76 6.76 13.66 23.48
CA LEU A 76 6.82 12.36 24.15
C LEU A 76 7.47 12.47 25.56
N GLN A 77 8.53 13.27 25.69
CA GLN A 77 9.18 13.49 26.99
C GLN A 77 8.30 14.24 27.98
N VAL A 78 7.50 15.19 27.50
CA VAL A 78 6.64 16.04 28.36
C VAL A 78 5.36 15.30 28.75
N LEU A 79 4.71 14.63 27.79
CA LEU A 79 3.41 13.99 27.99
C LEU A 79 3.51 12.59 28.60
N GLY A 80 4.63 11.91 28.43
CA GLY A 80 4.75 10.48 28.69
C GLY A 80 4.07 9.63 27.60
N ALA A 81 4.26 8.32 27.66
CA ALA A 81 3.90 7.42 26.57
C ALA A 81 2.38 7.35 26.31
N GLU A 82 1.57 7.34 27.35
CA GLU A 82 0.11 7.14 27.26
C GLU A 82 -0.56 8.35 26.61
N ALA A 83 -0.39 9.55 27.19
CA ALA A 83 -0.96 10.77 26.64
C ALA A 83 -0.39 11.11 25.24
N PHE A 84 0.88 10.80 25.01
CA PHE A 84 1.49 10.94 23.68
C PHE A 84 0.82 10.01 22.64
N TYR A 85 0.54 8.76 23.02
CA TYR A 85 -0.16 7.82 22.15
C TYR A 85 -1.53 8.36 21.74
N ASP A 86 -2.33 8.80 22.72
CA ASP A 86 -3.69 9.28 22.49
C ASP A 86 -3.73 10.53 21.59
N GLU A 87 -2.76 11.43 21.75
CA GLU A 87 -2.75 12.72 21.03
C GLU A 87 -2.07 12.62 19.66
N TYR A 88 -0.95 11.89 19.54
CA TYR A 88 -0.09 11.92 18.34
C TYR A 88 -0.15 10.65 17.49
N VAL A 89 -0.55 9.51 18.08
CA VAL A 89 -0.52 8.21 17.37
C VAL A 89 -1.92 7.74 17.01
N ALA A 90 -2.79 7.60 18.00
CA ALA A 90 -4.12 7.01 17.85
C ALA A 90 -4.97 7.65 16.74
N PRO A 91 -4.98 9.00 16.56
CA PRO A 91 -5.83 9.64 15.54
C PRO A 91 -5.50 9.25 14.10
N THR A 92 -4.27 8.81 13.83
CA THR A 92 -3.81 8.48 12.46
C THR A 92 -3.25 7.06 12.34
N LEU A 93 -3.33 6.26 13.42
CA LEU A 93 -2.80 4.90 13.44
C LEU A 93 -3.49 4.00 12.40
N THR A 94 -4.80 4.12 12.25
CA THR A 94 -5.57 3.35 11.26
C THR A 94 -5.07 3.63 9.84
N ASP A 95 -4.83 4.89 9.49
CA ASP A 95 -4.28 5.25 8.18
C ASP A 95 -2.85 4.73 7.98
N PHE A 96 -2.05 4.75 9.06
CA PHE A 96 -0.70 4.18 9.05
C PHE A 96 -0.73 2.68 8.78
N ILE A 97 -1.62 1.94 9.44
CA ILE A 97 -1.76 0.49 9.28
C ILE A 97 -2.37 0.15 7.91
N SER A 98 -3.38 0.89 7.45
CA SER A 98 -4.05 0.67 6.16
C SER A 98 -3.06 0.58 5.01
N ARG A 99 -2.11 1.51 4.96
CA ARG A 99 -1.05 1.51 3.92
C ARG A 99 -0.12 0.29 4.01
N ARG A 100 0.00 -0.35 5.18
CA ARG A 100 0.79 -1.58 5.36
C ARG A 100 0.01 -2.80 4.96
N PHE A 101 -1.31 -2.77 5.11
CA PHE A 101 -2.20 -3.87 4.76
C PHE A 101 -2.11 -4.23 3.27
N GLU A 102 -2.04 -3.25 2.38
CA GLU A 102 -1.80 -3.48 0.94
C GLU A 102 -0.51 -4.29 0.69
N GLY A 103 0.58 -3.94 1.38
CA GLY A 103 1.83 -4.69 1.33
C GLY A 103 1.67 -6.12 1.82
N ILE A 104 1.00 -6.31 2.96
CA ILE A 104 0.70 -7.63 3.54
C ILE A 104 -0.12 -8.47 2.56
N CYS A 105 -1.10 -7.88 1.88
CA CYS A 105 -1.88 -8.58 0.86
C CYS A 105 -1.00 -9.05 -0.31
N ARG A 106 -0.05 -8.23 -0.78
CA ARG A 106 0.93 -8.65 -1.80
C ARG A 106 1.85 -9.77 -1.32
N ASP A 107 2.29 -9.70 -0.06
CA ASP A 107 3.12 -10.74 0.55
C ASP A 107 2.36 -12.07 0.68
N TYR A 108 1.07 -12.03 1.05
CA TYR A 108 0.20 -13.21 1.05
C TYR A 108 0.21 -13.90 -0.31
N PHE A 109 -0.06 -13.19 -1.41
CA PHE A 109 -0.03 -13.81 -2.74
C PHE A 109 1.35 -14.33 -3.12
N SER A 110 2.41 -13.64 -2.73
CA SER A 110 3.78 -14.09 -2.93
C SER A 110 4.04 -15.42 -2.23
N LEU A 111 3.53 -15.60 -1.01
CA LEU A 111 3.61 -16.86 -0.27
C LEU A 111 2.77 -17.96 -0.93
N GLN A 112 1.56 -17.65 -1.43
CA GLN A 112 0.73 -18.62 -2.16
C GLN A 112 1.43 -19.12 -3.44
N VAL A 113 2.13 -18.23 -4.16
CA VAL A 113 2.93 -18.60 -5.33
C VAL A 113 4.11 -19.49 -4.92
N ARG A 114 4.90 -19.07 -3.93
CA ARG A 114 6.08 -19.82 -3.45
C ARG A 114 5.72 -21.21 -2.91
N SER A 115 4.56 -21.33 -2.25
CA SER A 115 4.06 -22.62 -1.75
C SER A 115 3.43 -23.51 -2.83
N GLY A 116 3.33 -23.01 -4.09
CA GLY A 116 2.73 -23.75 -5.20
C GLY A 116 1.20 -23.80 -5.18
N LYS A 117 0.54 -23.15 -4.23
CA LYS A 117 -0.92 -23.08 -4.14
C LYS A 117 -1.52 -22.17 -5.24
N LEU A 118 -0.81 -21.13 -5.62
CA LEU A 118 -1.19 -20.22 -6.72
C LEU A 118 -0.17 -20.37 -7.87
N LYS A 119 -0.66 -20.66 -9.08
CA LYS A 119 0.16 -20.90 -10.27
C LYS A 119 -0.12 -19.90 -11.37
N GLY A 120 0.81 -19.74 -12.31
CA GLY A 120 0.64 -18.89 -13.49
C GLY A 120 0.84 -17.40 -13.26
N VAL A 121 1.20 -16.98 -12.06
CA VAL A 121 1.55 -15.59 -11.72
C VAL A 121 3.00 -15.32 -12.10
N ARG A 122 3.25 -14.26 -12.87
CA ARG A 122 4.57 -13.81 -13.33
C ARG A 122 5.15 -12.71 -12.47
N ASN A 123 4.27 -11.81 -11.97
CA ASN A 123 4.67 -10.67 -11.17
C ASN A 123 3.55 -10.29 -10.18
N ILE A 124 3.90 -9.65 -9.06
CA ILE A 124 2.97 -9.19 -8.04
C ILE A 124 3.36 -7.77 -7.62
N GLY A 125 2.41 -6.85 -7.60
CA GLY A 125 2.63 -5.47 -7.16
C GLY A 125 1.37 -4.64 -7.22
N SER A 126 1.50 -3.31 -7.20
CA SER A 126 0.40 -2.41 -7.54
C SER A 126 0.32 -2.22 -9.07
N TYR A 127 -0.81 -1.75 -9.55
CA TYR A 127 -1.02 -1.42 -10.97
C TYR A 127 -1.47 0.02 -11.10
N TYR A 128 -0.66 0.85 -11.76
CA TYR A 128 -1.01 2.25 -12.03
C TYR A 128 -2.03 2.35 -13.18
N TYR A 129 -3.08 3.14 -12.98
CA TYR A 129 -4.06 3.42 -14.00
C TYR A 129 -4.32 4.91 -14.19
N ASP A 130 -4.74 5.26 -15.41
CA ASP A 130 -5.36 6.52 -15.73
C ASP A 130 -6.84 6.27 -16.03
N ASP A 131 -7.74 6.86 -15.24
CA ASP A 131 -9.19 6.76 -15.44
C ASP A 131 -9.66 7.90 -16.37
N PRO A 132 -9.98 7.59 -17.64
CA PRO A 132 -10.39 8.62 -18.59
C PRO A 132 -11.82 9.13 -18.31
N VAL A 133 -12.63 8.38 -17.57
CA VAL A 133 -14.02 8.74 -17.26
C VAL A 133 -14.03 9.85 -16.21
N HIS A 134 -13.28 9.67 -15.13
CA HIS A 134 -13.24 10.64 -14.04
C HIS A 134 -12.03 11.59 -14.11
N ARG A 135 -11.19 11.48 -15.15
CA ARG A 135 -9.97 12.27 -15.36
C ARG A 135 -9.04 12.26 -14.14
N LYS A 136 -8.89 11.11 -13.53
CA LYS A 136 -8.01 10.90 -12.37
C LYS A 136 -7.09 9.71 -12.63
N ASN A 137 -6.01 9.66 -11.90
CA ASN A 137 -5.13 8.51 -11.88
C ASN A 137 -5.07 7.92 -10.46
N GLY A 138 -4.61 6.68 -10.36
CA GLY A 138 -4.46 5.97 -9.11
C GLY A 138 -3.72 4.66 -9.28
N GLU A 139 -3.75 3.85 -8.26
CA GLU A 139 -3.19 2.51 -8.27
C GLU A 139 -4.24 1.54 -7.73
N PHE A 140 -4.30 0.34 -8.33
CA PHE A 140 -4.93 -0.81 -7.72
C PHE A 140 -3.94 -1.45 -6.77
N ASP A 141 -4.39 -1.80 -5.57
CA ASP A 141 -3.54 -2.17 -4.44
C ASP A 141 -2.74 -3.44 -4.68
N VAL A 142 -3.38 -4.45 -5.29
CA VAL A 142 -2.76 -5.74 -5.60
C VAL A 142 -3.10 -6.14 -7.02
N ALA A 143 -2.08 -6.31 -7.85
CA ALA A 143 -2.18 -6.83 -9.20
C ALA A 143 -1.27 -8.03 -9.36
N LEU A 144 -1.83 -9.13 -9.85
CA LEU A 144 -1.10 -10.33 -10.21
C LEU A 144 -1.02 -10.40 -11.73
N GLU A 145 0.17 -10.29 -12.28
CA GLU A 145 0.39 -10.42 -13.71
C GLU A 145 0.31 -11.89 -14.12
N LEU A 146 -0.57 -12.19 -15.06
CA LEU A 146 -0.79 -13.51 -15.66
C LEU A 146 -0.23 -13.56 -17.08
N ALA A 147 -0.37 -14.68 -17.76
CA ALA A 147 0.11 -14.85 -19.13
C ALA A 147 -0.63 -13.91 -20.13
N ASP A 148 -1.90 -13.63 -19.88
CA ASP A 148 -2.82 -12.98 -20.82
C ASP A 148 -3.65 -11.86 -20.16
N GLY A 149 -3.21 -11.31 -19.05
CA GLY A 149 -3.86 -10.22 -18.32
C GLY A 149 -3.51 -10.18 -16.85
N TYR A 150 -4.45 -9.69 -16.05
CA TYR A 150 -4.23 -9.44 -14.62
C TYR A 150 -5.38 -9.99 -13.77
N ALA A 151 -5.03 -10.50 -12.58
CA ALA A 151 -5.97 -10.58 -11.48
C ALA A 151 -5.77 -9.35 -10.60
N ILE A 152 -6.83 -8.58 -10.39
CA ILE A 152 -6.81 -7.32 -9.62
C ILE A 152 -7.55 -7.54 -8.31
N TYR A 153 -6.95 -7.07 -7.21
CA TYR A 153 -7.59 -7.08 -5.90
C TYR A 153 -7.47 -5.69 -5.26
N GLU A 154 -8.59 -5.22 -4.75
CA GLU A 154 -8.67 -4.00 -3.94
C GLU A 154 -8.64 -4.38 -2.48
N ALA A 155 -7.76 -3.75 -1.69
CA ALA A 155 -7.52 -4.06 -0.29
C ALA A 155 -8.05 -2.93 0.61
N LYS A 156 -8.90 -3.27 1.58
CA LYS A 156 -9.50 -2.31 2.51
C LYS A 156 -9.26 -2.71 3.96
N TYR A 157 -8.64 -1.78 4.70
CA TYR A 157 -8.43 -1.90 6.14
C TYR A 157 -9.46 -1.03 6.88
N TYR A 158 -10.72 -1.46 6.86
CA TYR A 158 -11.82 -0.75 7.51
C TYR A 158 -12.20 -1.39 8.84
N ALA A 159 -12.66 -0.58 9.79
CA ALA A 159 -13.18 -1.07 11.08
C ALA A 159 -14.48 -1.88 10.92
N GLN A 160 -15.24 -1.64 9.85
CA GLN A 160 -16.49 -2.34 9.52
C GLN A 160 -16.30 -3.23 8.30
N PRO A 161 -17.09 -4.29 8.15
CA PRO A 161 -17.12 -5.10 6.93
C PRO A 161 -17.44 -4.25 5.70
N MET A 162 -16.81 -4.58 4.56
CA MET A 162 -17.03 -3.90 3.29
C MET A 162 -18.45 -4.14 2.77
N THR A 163 -19.11 -3.09 2.34
CA THR A 163 -20.50 -3.14 1.85
C THR A 163 -20.56 -3.48 0.35
N LEU A 164 -21.73 -3.95 -0.10
CA LEU A 164 -21.95 -4.24 -1.52
C LEU A 164 -21.84 -3.00 -2.42
N ASP A 165 -22.25 -1.83 -1.94
CA ASP A 165 -22.12 -0.58 -2.68
C ASP A 165 -20.66 -0.17 -2.88
N GLU A 166 -19.82 -0.40 -1.88
CA GLU A 166 -18.38 -0.18 -2.00
C GLU A 166 -17.76 -1.15 -3.01
N ILE A 167 -18.12 -2.44 -2.95
CA ILE A 167 -17.66 -3.45 -3.89
C ILE A 167 -18.01 -3.04 -5.34
N ARG A 168 -19.27 -2.64 -5.59
CA ARG A 168 -19.74 -2.23 -6.92
C ARG A 168 -19.04 -0.97 -7.42
N ARG A 169 -18.77 -0.01 -6.52
CA ARG A 169 -18.05 1.22 -6.87
C ARG A 169 -16.62 0.91 -7.30
N GLU A 170 -15.90 0.08 -6.55
CA GLU A 170 -14.53 -0.31 -6.90
C GLU A 170 -14.50 -1.17 -8.18
N ALA A 171 -15.46 -2.10 -8.35
CA ALA A 171 -15.59 -2.88 -9.57
C ALA A 171 -15.85 -1.99 -10.80
N GLN A 172 -16.69 -0.98 -10.68
CA GLN A 172 -16.93 -0.02 -11.75
C GLN A 172 -15.68 0.78 -12.09
N GLN A 173 -14.85 1.14 -11.09
CA GLN A 173 -13.58 1.81 -11.33
C GLN A 173 -12.63 0.95 -12.15
N VAL A 174 -12.53 -0.35 -11.83
CA VAL A 174 -11.73 -1.29 -12.62
C VAL A 174 -12.26 -1.40 -14.05
N ALA A 175 -13.59 -1.50 -14.23
CA ALA A 175 -14.23 -1.60 -15.54
C ALA A 175 -14.03 -0.36 -16.42
N ASN A 176 -13.78 0.81 -15.83
CA ASN A 176 -13.52 2.05 -16.59
C ASN A 176 -12.13 2.03 -17.27
N ILE A 177 -11.21 1.15 -16.85
CA ILE A 177 -9.86 1.08 -17.39
C ILE A 177 -9.81 0.10 -18.56
N LYS A 178 -10.19 0.57 -19.74
CA LYS A 178 -10.35 -0.25 -20.95
C LYS A 178 -9.09 -0.98 -21.42
N GLU A 179 -7.92 -0.43 -21.12
CA GLU A 179 -6.63 -1.00 -21.51
C GLU A 179 -6.18 -2.16 -20.60
N LEU A 180 -6.85 -2.33 -19.45
CA LEU A 180 -6.53 -3.36 -18.48
C LEU A 180 -7.28 -4.67 -18.80
N ALA A 181 -6.53 -5.69 -19.21
CA ALA A 181 -7.09 -7.03 -19.45
C ALA A 181 -7.31 -7.75 -18.10
N VAL A 182 -8.45 -7.49 -17.45
CA VAL A 182 -8.81 -8.12 -16.17
C VAL A 182 -9.34 -9.52 -16.42
N LYS A 183 -8.67 -10.52 -15.82
CA LYS A 183 -9.09 -11.95 -15.83
C LYS A 183 -9.85 -12.33 -14.57
N GLN A 184 -9.52 -11.69 -13.48
CA GLN A 184 -10.13 -11.90 -12.18
C GLN A 184 -10.17 -10.59 -11.41
N LEU A 185 -11.29 -10.30 -10.77
CA LEU A 185 -11.43 -9.20 -9.83
C LEU A 185 -11.78 -9.76 -8.46
N GLY A 186 -11.12 -9.27 -7.44
CA GLY A 186 -11.37 -9.66 -6.07
C GLY A 186 -11.26 -8.49 -5.10
N PHE A 187 -11.69 -8.74 -3.88
CA PHE A 187 -11.69 -7.78 -2.79
C PHE A 187 -11.08 -8.42 -1.54
N ILE A 188 -10.29 -7.63 -0.83
CA ILE A 188 -9.65 -8.04 0.41
C ILE A 188 -10.08 -7.04 1.48
N ALA A 189 -10.80 -7.50 2.50
CA ALA A 189 -11.26 -6.65 3.59
C ALA A 189 -10.91 -7.27 4.93
N ILE A 190 -10.17 -6.54 5.78
CA ILE A 190 -9.68 -7.09 7.07
C ILE A 190 -10.81 -7.62 7.94
N ASN A 191 -11.97 -6.96 7.97
CA ASN A 191 -13.14 -7.35 8.75
C ASN A 191 -14.24 -8.02 7.89
N GLY A 192 -13.88 -8.52 6.69
CA GLY A 192 -14.79 -9.24 5.81
C GLY A 192 -15.82 -8.35 5.10
N PHE A 193 -16.94 -8.93 4.77
CA PHE A 193 -17.93 -8.37 3.85
C PHE A 193 -19.35 -8.53 4.44
N VAL A 194 -20.21 -7.53 4.23
CA VAL A 194 -21.61 -7.61 4.63
C VAL A 194 -22.33 -8.62 3.71
N GLU A 195 -22.09 -8.52 2.40
CA GLU A 195 -22.64 -9.39 1.36
C GLU A 195 -21.58 -9.65 0.30
N GLN A 196 -21.72 -10.75 -0.42
CA GLN A 196 -20.84 -11.13 -1.53
C GLN A 196 -21.65 -11.44 -2.77
N GLU A 197 -21.22 -10.92 -3.93
CA GLU A 197 -21.82 -11.22 -5.22
C GLU A 197 -20.81 -11.84 -6.20
N LYS A 198 -21.30 -12.67 -7.10
CA LYS A 198 -20.47 -13.22 -8.19
C LYS A 198 -20.32 -12.19 -9.31
N PRO A 199 -19.20 -12.20 -10.06
CA PRO A 199 -18.19 -13.25 -10.12
C PRO A 199 -16.92 -12.97 -9.27
N TYR A 200 -16.96 -12.11 -8.27
CA TYR A 200 -15.77 -11.64 -7.56
C TYR A 200 -15.20 -12.68 -6.57
N THR A 201 -13.90 -12.56 -6.30
CA THR A 201 -13.21 -13.32 -5.25
C THR A 201 -13.12 -12.48 -3.99
N TYR A 202 -13.27 -13.11 -2.83
CA TYR A 202 -13.27 -12.44 -1.54
C TYR A 202 -12.27 -13.09 -0.60
N LEU A 203 -11.47 -12.27 0.05
CA LEU A 203 -10.52 -12.69 1.08
C LEU A 203 -10.71 -11.79 2.30
N ASP A 204 -10.82 -12.36 3.48
CA ASP A 204 -10.86 -11.62 4.72
C ASP A 204 -9.52 -11.68 5.49
N GLY A 205 -9.49 -11.06 6.68
CA GLY A 205 -8.30 -11.09 7.51
C GLY A 205 -7.89 -12.49 7.93
N ASN A 206 -8.84 -13.41 8.12
CA ASN A 206 -8.52 -14.80 8.49
C ASN A 206 -7.84 -15.51 7.32
N ASP A 207 -8.33 -15.30 6.07
CA ASP A 207 -7.71 -15.89 4.89
C ASP A 207 -6.26 -15.43 4.74
N ILE A 208 -6.03 -14.12 4.94
CA ILE A 208 -4.71 -13.50 4.79
C ILE A 208 -3.73 -14.04 5.84
N PHE A 209 -4.13 -14.05 7.12
CA PHE A 209 -3.22 -14.39 8.22
C PHE A 209 -3.15 -15.89 8.52
N ALA A 210 -4.16 -16.70 8.21
CA ALA A 210 -4.06 -18.14 8.30
C ALA A 210 -3.17 -18.77 7.22
N GLY A 211 -2.92 -18.03 6.13
CA GLY A 211 -2.05 -18.44 5.03
C GLY A 211 -0.58 -18.06 5.20
N MET A 212 -0.25 -17.30 6.24
CA MET A 212 1.10 -16.90 6.62
C MET A 212 1.60 -17.81 7.75
#